data_702ed22d43ccfbee223861b5a0ccfb8f
#
_entry.id   702ed22d43ccfbee223861b5a0ccfb8f
#
_cell.length_a   1.000
_cell.length_b   1.000
_cell.length_c   1.000
_cell.angle_alpha   90.00
_cell.angle_beta   90.00
_cell.angle_gamma   90.00
#
_symmetry.space_group_name_H-M   'P 1'
#
loop_
_entity.id
_entity.type
_entity.pdbx_description
1 polymer ?
#
loop_
_entity_poly.entity_id
_entity_poly.type
_entity_poly.pdbx_seq_one_letter_code
_entity_poly.pdbx_strand_id
1 'polypeptide(L)'
;MNTLHFKYAVEVERTGSITQAAENLYMGQPNLSKAIMELEDTLGFQIFARTSKGVLPTEKGNRFLSYAKNVLAQIEKMEALSDENTDHQSLSLVISRSGYIASAAAKFAGGLDPSGKIRLNVRETNAVQVIGCVASGAFGLGVVRYKQLHEKYFLDYISDKELDVIPFWEFDSMVTASKRNFSAVEDYQRLCEMTPIVYGDESIPYLSFGEVRREAKSPAADRAVFVYDRSTALEFLDLLADTYMLTSPALSCELDKYGLMQKKYEIPNERCKDVIVFQKGYKFSDADRKFIDLLSEIKNEIELTLR
;
A
#
# COMPACT_ATOMS: atom_id res chain seq x y z
N MET A 1 -25.10 -14.28 -14.74
CA MET A 1 -23.85 -14.54 -13.97
C MET A 1 -24.20 -14.79 -12.52
N ASN A 2 -23.64 -15.84 -11.90
CA ASN A 2 -23.86 -16.16 -10.50
C ASN A 2 -22.61 -15.75 -9.69
N THR A 3 -22.81 -14.97 -8.63
CA THR A 3 -21.71 -14.50 -7.74
C THR A 3 -20.94 -15.63 -7.07
N LEU A 4 -21.56 -16.80 -6.90
CA LEU A 4 -20.90 -18.00 -6.41
C LEU A 4 -19.79 -18.48 -7.38
N HIS A 5 -20.01 -18.36 -8.69
CA HIS A 5 -19.00 -18.68 -9.71
C HIS A 5 -17.79 -17.73 -9.63
N PHE A 6 -17.99 -16.49 -9.16
CA PHE A 6 -16.86 -15.57 -8.92
C PHE A 6 -15.98 -16.04 -7.75
N LYS A 7 -16.61 -16.51 -6.65
CA LYS A 7 -15.87 -17.12 -5.51
C LYS A 7 -15.05 -18.33 -6.00
N TYR A 8 -15.62 -19.15 -6.86
CA TYR A 8 -14.94 -20.30 -7.43
C TYR A 8 -13.74 -19.90 -8.30
N ALA A 9 -13.93 -18.93 -9.19
CA ALA A 9 -12.84 -18.46 -10.06
C ALA A 9 -11.71 -17.82 -9.26
N VAL A 10 -12.02 -17.01 -8.26
CA VAL A 10 -11.00 -16.40 -7.37
C VAL A 10 -10.22 -17.45 -6.58
N GLU A 11 -10.89 -18.53 -6.12
CA GLU A 11 -10.21 -19.61 -5.41
C GLU A 11 -9.30 -20.45 -6.33
N VAL A 12 -9.72 -20.69 -7.59
CA VAL A 12 -8.88 -21.34 -8.61
C VAL A 12 -7.65 -20.50 -8.93
N GLU A 13 -7.78 -19.18 -9.06
CA GLU A 13 -6.63 -18.27 -9.21
C GLU A 13 -5.68 -18.37 -8.01
N ARG A 14 -6.20 -18.34 -6.79
CA ARG A 14 -5.42 -18.37 -5.55
C ARG A 14 -4.58 -19.63 -5.41
N THR A 15 -5.14 -20.77 -5.81
CA THR A 15 -4.48 -22.09 -5.67
C THR A 15 -3.66 -22.49 -6.89
N GLY A 16 -3.94 -21.92 -8.07
CA GLY A 16 -3.36 -22.37 -9.34
C GLY A 16 -3.78 -23.80 -9.73
N SER A 17 -4.78 -24.40 -9.03
CA SER A 17 -5.20 -25.79 -9.20
C SER A 17 -6.70 -25.94 -8.98
N ILE A 18 -7.41 -26.48 -9.96
CA ILE A 18 -8.86 -26.75 -9.82
C ILE A 18 -9.10 -27.82 -8.72
N THR A 19 -8.22 -28.79 -8.58
CA THR A 19 -8.36 -29.84 -7.56
C THR A 19 -8.23 -29.25 -6.17
N GLN A 20 -7.17 -28.48 -5.92
CA GLN A 20 -6.95 -27.84 -4.63
C GLN A 20 -8.04 -26.81 -4.29
N ALA A 21 -8.50 -26.05 -5.29
CA ALA A 21 -9.61 -25.12 -5.12
C ALA A 21 -10.91 -25.86 -4.73
N ALA A 22 -11.18 -27.01 -5.35
CA ALA A 22 -12.36 -27.82 -5.03
C ALA A 22 -12.31 -28.37 -3.58
N GLU A 23 -11.15 -28.82 -3.13
CA GLU A 23 -10.93 -29.24 -1.74
C GLU A 23 -11.19 -28.09 -0.78
N ASN A 24 -10.63 -26.90 -1.02
CA ASN A 24 -10.81 -25.72 -0.19
C ASN A 24 -12.27 -25.26 -0.13
N LEU A 25 -13.02 -25.48 -1.21
CA LEU A 25 -14.44 -25.14 -1.34
C LEU A 25 -15.39 -26.26 -0.87
N TYR A 26 -14.85 -27.36 -0.36
CA TYR A 26 -15.60 -28.55 0.08
C TYR A 26 -16.54 -29.08 -0.99
N MET A 27 -16.08 -29.12 -2.25
CA MET A 27 -16.88 -29.60 -3.39
C MET A 27 -16.09 -30.57 -4.28
N GLY A 28 -16.81 -31.35 -5.10
CA GLY A 28 -16.16 -32.24 -6.05
C GLY A 28 -15.48 -31.49 -7.20
N GLN A 29 -14.26 -31.87 -7.55
CA GLN A 29 -13.49 -31.28 -8.66
C GLN A 29 -14.27 -31.22 -9.99
N PRO A 30 -15.07 -32.25 -10.40
CA PRO A 30 -15.87 -32.17 -11.61
C PRO A 30 -16.91 -31.04 -11.58
N ASN A 31 -17.51 -30.79 -10.41
CA ASN A 31 -18.49 -29.73 -10.21
C ASN A 31 -17.86 -28.36 -10.31
N LEU A 32 -16.69 -28.15 -9.71
CA LEU A 32 -15.96 -26.91 -9.83
C LEU A 32 -15.52 -26.65 -11.28
N SER A 33 -14.96 -27.67 -11.95
CA SER A 33 -14.57 -27.57 -13.35
C SER A 33 -15.75 -27.19 -14.26
N LYS A 34 -16.92 -27.78 -14.03
CA LYS A 34 -18.15 -27.46 -14.77
C LYS A 34 -18.60 -26.02 -14.51
N ALA A 35 -18.59 -25.56 -13.27
CA ALA A 35 -18.97 -24.19 -12.90
C ALA A 35 -18.03 -23.14 -13.54
N ILE A 36 -16.74 -23.42 -13.62
CA ILE A 36 -15.79 -22.54 -14.33
C ILE A 36 -16.09 -22.51 -15.84
N MET A 37 -16.33 -23.68 -16.46
CA MET A 37 -16.69 -23.74 -17.89
C MET A 37 -17.98 -22.96 -18.16
N GLU A 38 -19.04 -23.14 -17.38
CA GLU A 38 -20.31 -22.40 -17.52
C GLU A 38 -20.10 -20.88 -17.38
N LEU A 39 -19.19 -20.46 -16.53
CA LEU A 39 -18.82 -19.05 -16.38
C LEU A 39 -18.10 -18.55 -17.63
N GLU A 40 -17.12 -19.29 -18.14
CA GLU A 40 -16.35 -18.96 -19.36
C GLU A 40 -17.26 -18.92 -20.57
N ASP A 41 -18.19 -19.86 -20.70
CA ASP A 41 -19.22 -19.90 -21.79
C ASP A 41 -20.13 -18.65 -21.71
N THR A 42 -20.54 -18.26 -20.51
CA THR A 42 -21.34 -17.04 -20.28
C THR A 42 -20.59 -15.77 -20.68
N LEU A 43 -19.28 -15.73 -20.46
CA LEU A 43 -18.42 -14.60 -20.76
C LEU A 43 -17.94 -14.56 -22.21
N GLY A 44 -17.97 -15.70 -22.91
CA GLY A 44 -17.49 -15.87 -24.30
C GLY A 44 -15.95 -15.84 -24.41
N PHE A 45 -15.23 -16.03 -23.30
CA PHE A 45 -13.77 -16.18 -23.30
C PHE A 45 -13.30 -17.05 -22.13
N GLN A 46 -12.10 -17.64 -22.28
CA GLN A 46 -11.47 -18.43 -21.22
C GLN A 46 -10.85 -17.52 -20.17
N ILE A 47 -11.21 -17.76 -18.90
CA ILE A 47 -10.59 -17.11 -17.74
C ILE A 47 -9.22 -17.75 -17.48
N PHE A 48 -9.13 -19.07 -17.64
CA PHE A 48 -7.93 -19.84 -17.32
C PHE A 48 -7.36 -20.60 -18.51
N ALA A 49 -6.03 -20.66 -18.59
CA ALA A 49 -5.29 -21.55 -19.48
C ALA A 49 -4.71 -22.72 -18.66
N ARG A 50 -4.82 -23.94 -19.18
CA ARG A 50 -4.18 -25.12 -18.60
C ARG A 50 -2.73 -25.19 -19.05
N THR A 51 -1.82 -25.38 -18.11
CA THR A 51 -0.39 -25.53 -18.37
C THR A 51 0.15 -26.79 -17.70
N SER A 52 1.36 -27.22 -18.04
CA SER A 52 2.03 -28.35 -17.38
C SER A 52 2.31 -28.11 -15.89
N LYS A 53 2.22 -26.84 -15.43
CA LYS A 53 2.44 -26.43 -14.03
C LYS A 53 1.15 -26.12 -13.26
N GLY A 54 -0.03 -26.36 -13.87
CA GLY A 54 -1.33 -26.07 -13.27
C GLY A 54 -2.18 -25.14 -14.13
N VAL A 55 -3.00 -24.34 -13.47
CA VAL A 55 -3.98 -23.44 -14.11
C VAL A 55 -3.54 -22.00 -13.88
N LEU A 56 -3.39 -21.23 -14.98
CA LEU A 56 -3.00 -19.83 -14.93
C LEU A 56 -4.07 -18.95 -15.58
N PRO A 57 -4.34 -17.74 -15.05
CA PRO A 57 -5.27 -16.81 -15.67
C PRO A 57 -4.76 -16.36 -17.06
N THR A 58 -5.67 -16.22 -18.02
CA THR A 58 -5.43 -15.54 -19.29
C THR A 58 -5.34 -14.01 -19.06
N GLU A 59 -4.93 -13.23 -20.06
CA GLU A 59 -4.94 -11.77 -19.96
C GLU A 59 -6.35 -11.21 -19.68
N LYS A 60 -7.36 -11.71 -20.42
CA LYS A 60 -8.76 -11.37 -20.15
C LYS A 60 -9.24 -11.92 -18.81
N GLY A 61 -8.74 -13.10 -18.41
CA GLY A 61 -9.00 -13.73 -17.12
C GLY A 61 -8.50 -12.88 -15.96
N ASN A 62 -7.30 -12.34 -16.03
CA ASN A 62 -6.76 -11.43 -15.00
C ASN A 62 -7.66 -10.19 -14.81
N ARG A 63 -8.12 -9.58 -15.90
CA ARG A 63 -9.04 -8.44 -15.83
C ARG A 63 -10.37 -8.83 -15.22
N PHE A 64 -10.95 -9.95 -15.63
CA PHE A 64 -12.19 -10.47 -15.07
C PHE A 64 -12.06 -10.77 -13.58
N LEU A 65 -10.98 -11.45 -13.15
CA LEU A 65 -10.74 -11.80 -11.75
C LEU A 65 -10.58 -10.56 -10.87
N SER A 66 -9.98 -9.49 -11.38
CA SER A 66 -9.95 -8.20 -10.69
C SER A 66 -11.36 -7.66 -10.43
N TYR A 67 -12.24 -7.65 -11.45
CA TYR A 67 -13.64 -7.24 -11.27
C TYR A 67 -14.41 -8.19 -10.36
N ALA A 68 -14.21 -9.50 -10.49
CA ALA A 68 -14.88 -10.49 -9.64
C ALA A 68 -14.54 -10.29 -8.15
N LYS A 69 -13.27 -10.05 -7.81
CA LYS A 69 -12.83 -9.72 -6.44
C LYS A 69 -13.51 -8.45 -5.92
N ASN A 70 -13.65 -7.43 -6.77
CA ASN A 70 -14.33 -6.19 -6.40
C ASN A 70 -15.81 -6.43 -6.06
N VAL A 71 -16.51 -7.18 -6.90
CA VAL A 71 -17.93 -7.53 -6.68
C VAL A 71 -18.08 -8.32 -5.37
N LEU A 72 -17.21 -9.31 -5.12
CA LEU A 72 -17.23 -10.10 -3.89
C LEU A 72 -16.99 -9.23 -2.66
N ALA A 73 -16.02 -8.30 -2.72
CA ALA A 73 -15.76 -7.35 -1.64
C ALA A 73 -16.97 -6.42 -1.37
N GLN A 74 -17.71 -6.03 -2.41
CA GLN A 74 -18.94 -5.24 -2.20
C GLN A 74 -20.05 -6.08 -1.58
N ILE A 75 -20.19 -7.35 -1.97
CA ILE A 75 -21.15 -8.27 -1.34
C ILE A 75 -20.83 -8.46 0.15
N GLU A 76 -19.57 -8.69 0.50
CA GLU A 76 -19.15 -8.79 1.90
C GLU A 76 -19.48 -7.53 2.70
N LYS A 77 -19.31 -6.33 2.08
CA LYS A 77 -19.73 -5.07 2.71
C LYS A 77 -21.25 -5.00 2.90
N MET A 78 -22.03 -5.47 1.92
CA MET A 78 -23.50 -5.52 2.03
C MET A 78 -23.96 -6.52 3.10
N GLU A 79 -23.31 -7.68 3.18
CA GLU A 79 -23.59 -8.67 4.23
C GLU A 79 -23.25 -8.11 5.62
N ALA A 80 -22.18 -7.31 5.73
CA ALA A 80 -21.80 -6.63 6.97
C ALA A 80 -22.83 -5.57 7.42
N LEU A 81 -23.62 -4.99 6.51
CA LEU A 81 -24.70 -4.06 6.86
C LEU A 81 -25.82 -4.73 7.68
N SER A 82 -26.01 -6.03 7.54
CA SER A 82 -26.99 -6.77 8.36
C SER A 82 -26.58 -6.89 9.84
N ASP A 83 -25.30 -6.68 10.14
CA ASP A 83 -24.72 -6.66 11.50
C ASP A 83 -24.68 -5.25 12.11
N GLU A 84 -25.20 -4.22 11.43
CA GLU A 84 -25.16 -2.80 11.85
C GLU A 84 -25.91 -2.46 13.15
N ASN A 85 -26.55 -3.42 13.80
CA ASN A 85 -27.10 -3.22 15.17
C ASN A 85 -26.03 -3.36 16.28
N THR A 86 -24.76 -3.49 15.95
CA THR A 86 -23.67 -3.49 16.91
C THR A 86 -22.66 -2.39 16.54
N ASP A 87 -22.32 -1.58 17.51
CA ASP A 87 -21.33 -0.49 17.45
C ASP A 87 -19.95 -1.02 17.01
N HIS A 88 -19.79 -1.23 15.68
CA HIS A 88 -18.56 -1.73 15.09
C HIS A 88 -17.57 -0.58 14.88
N GLN A 89 -16.56 -0.53 15.71
CA GLN A 89 -15.41 0.35 15.51
C GLN A 89 -14.54 -0.24 14.40
N SER A 90 -14.72 0.20 13.15
CA SER A 90 -13.99 -0.37 12.01
C SER A 90 -13.28 0.70 11.20
N LEU A 91 -12.04 0.39 10.78
CA LEU A 91 -11.26 1.19 9.84
C LEU A 91 -10.57 0.26 8.84
N SER A 92 -10.70 0.55 7.55
CA SER A 92 -10.03 -0.17 6.47
C SER A 92 -9.15 0.79 5.68
N LEU A 93 -7.84 0.72 5.90
CA LEU A 93 -6.85 1.68 5.47
C LEU A 93 -5.69 1.00 4.75
N VAL A 94 -5.31 1.51 3.58
CA VAL A 94 -4.08 1.12 2.88
C VAL A 94 -3.18 2.35 2.69
N ILE A 95 -1.90 2.23 3.05
CA ILE A 95 -0.99 3.37 3.13
C ILE A 95 0.33 3.10 2.44
N SER A 96 0.91 4.14 1.86
CA SER A 96 2.34 4.14 1.51
C SER A 96 3.19 4.03 2.77
N ARG A 97 4.31 3.32 2.68
CA ARG A 97 5.21 3.08 3.83
C ARG A 97 5.63 4.38 4.49
N SER A 98 5.21 4.57 5.75
CA SER A 98 5.48 5.80 6.49
C SER A 98 5.27 5.64 7.99
N GLY A 99 6.24 6.10 8.78
CA GLY A 99 6.17 6.04 10.25
C GLY A 99 5.00 6.84 10.79
N TYR A 100 4.86 8.11 10.41
CA TYR A 100 3.83 8.99 10.96
C TYR A 100 2.40 8.54 10.61
N ILE A 101 2.18 7.96 9.40
CA ILE A 101 0.85 7.43 9.03
C ILE A 101 0.53 6.18 9.84
N ALA A 102 1.52 5.29 10.00
CA ALA A 102 1.35 4.10 10.84
C ALA A 102 1.10 4.48 12.31
N SER A 103 1.75 5.53 12.82
CA SER A 103 1.50 6.06 14.17
C SER A 103 0.09 6.63 14.31
N ALA A 104 -0.44 7.32 13.30
CA ALA A 104 -1.83 7.78 13.30
C ALA A 104 -2.81 6.61 13.38
N ALA A 105 -2.57 5.54 12.60
CA ALA A 105 -3.39 4.33 12.66
C ALA A 105 -3.30 3.63 14.03
N ALA A 106 -2.12 3.60 14.64
CA ALA A 106 -1.92 3.03 15.96
C ALA A 106 -2.57 3.89 17.08
N LYS A 107 -2.48 5.23 17.00
CA LYS A 107 -3.21 6.14 17.92
C LYS A 107 -4.72 5.98 17.79
N PHE A 108 -5.22 5.85 16.54
CA PHE A 108 -6.64 5.54 16.31
C PHE A 108 -7.04 4.25 17.01
N ALA A 109 -6.27 3.17 16.81
CA ALA A 109 -6.53 1.87 17.43
C ALA A 109 -6.52 1.93 18.97
N GLY A 110 -5.58 2.68 19.54
CA GLY A 110 -5.48 2.89 21.01
C GLY A 110 -6.63 3.70 21.61
N GLY A 111 -7.38 4.45 20.81
CA GLY A 111 -8.53 5.23 21.24
C GLY A 111 -9.89 4.51 21.06
N LEU A 112 -9.88 3.22 20.68
CA LEU A 112 -11.08 2.42 20.55
C LEU A 112 -11.52 1.84 21.88
N ASP A 113 -12.84 1.63 22.05
CA ASP A 113 -13.37 0.94 23.22
C ASP A 113 -13.05 -0.56 23.13
N PRO A 114 -12.22 -1.11 24.02
CA PRO A 114 -11.85 -2.53 24.02
C PRO A 114 -13.01 -3.47 24.33
N SER A 115 -14.12 -2.96 24.89
CA SER A 115 -15.34 -3.75 25.15
C SER A 115 -16.23 -3.89 23.91
N GLY A 116 -16.02 -3.04 22.90
CA GLY A 116 -16.75 -3.05 21.63
C GLY A 116 -16.17 -4.04 20.62
N LYS A 117 -16.91 -4.26 19.53
CA LYS A 117 -16.37 -5.04 18.40
C LYS A 117 -15.40 -4.17 17.60
N ILE A 118 -14.15 -4.60 17.47
CA ILE A 118 -13.08 -3.90 16.75
C ILE A 118 -12.71 -4.68 15.47
N ARG A 119 -12.73 -3.99 14.32
CA ARG A 119 -12.27 -4.54 13.05
C ARG A 119 -11.36 -3.54 12.33
N LEU A 120 -10.06 -3.66 12.54
CA LEU A 120 -9.06 -2.83 11.88
C LEU A 120 -8.35 -3.62 10.78
N ASN A 121 -8.29 -3.06 9.59
CA ASN A 121 -7.54 -3.59 8.47
C ASN A 121 -6.59 -2.51 7.95
N VAL A 122 -5.30 -2.63 8.29
CA VAL A 122 -4.28 -1.66 7.91
C VAL A 122 -3.18 -2.37 7.10
N ARG A 123 -2.92 -1.88 5.90
CA ARG A 123 -1.89 -2.42 5.01
C ARG A 123 -0.90 -1.34 4.59
N GLU A 124 0.39 -1.59 4.80
CA GLU A 124 1.47 -0.80 4.20
C GLU A 124 1.93 -1.42 2.87
N THR A 125 2.14 -0.59 1.85
CA THR A 125 2.65 -1.04 0.54
C THR A 125 3.18 0.15 -0.28
N ASN A 126 3.54 -0.05 -1.56
CA ASN A 126 3.94 1.03 -2.46
C ASN A 126 2.72 1.82 -3.01
N ALA A 127 2.98 3.04 -3.51
CA ALA A 127 1.96 3.97 -3.96
C ALA A 127 1.00 3.41 -5.02
N VAL A 128 1.52 2.69 -6.03
CA VAL A 128 0.70 2.09 -7.11
C VAL A 128 -0.23 1.02 -6.57
N GLN A 129 0.25 0.21 -5.62
CA GLN A 129 -0.58 -0.80 -4.98
C GLN A 129 -1.63 -0.19 -4.05
N VAL A 130 -1.33 0.92 -3.35
CA VAL A 130 -2.34 1.67 -2.58
C VAL A 130 -3.49 2.08 -3.49
N ILE A 131 -3.20 2.73 -4.63
CA ILE A 131 -4.21 3.14 -5.61
C ILE A 131 -5.02 1.93 -6.10
N GLY A 132 -4.35 0.83 -6.45
CA GLY A 132 -5.01 -0.41 -6.90
C GLY A 132 -5.94 -1.02 -5.84
N CYS A 133 -5.54 -1.03 -4.58
CA CYS A 133 -6.35 -1.54 -3.46
C CYS A 133 -7.61 -0.70 -3.21
N VAL A 134 -7.52 0.63 -3.32
CA VAL A 134 -8.68 1.51 -3.19
C VAL A 134 -9.59 1.40 -4.40
N ALA A 135 -9.04 1.39 -5.62
CA ALA A 135 -9.80 1.22 -6.86
C ALA A 135 -10.57 -0.10 -6.88
N SER A 136 -9.98 -1.17 -6.36
CA SER A 136 -10.65 -2.47 -6.24
C SER A 136 -11.70 -2.53 -5.13
N GLY A 137 -11.84 -1.50 -4.31
CA GLY A 137 -12.76 -1.51 -3.16
C GLY A 137 -12.32 -2.43 -2.02
N ALA A 138 -11.13 -3.04 -2.09
CA ALA A 138 -10.59 -3.86 -1.00
C ALA A 138 -10.37 -3.01 0.27
N PHE A 139 -10.02 -1.73 0.10
CA PHE A 139 -9.87 -0.75 1.16
C PHE A 139 -10.73 0.48 0.88
N GLY A 140 -11.29 1.10 1.93
CA GLY A 140 -12.12 2.30 1.80
C GLY A 140 -11.30 3.56 1.58
N LEU A 141 -10.18 3.66 2.28
CA LEU A 141 -9.32 4.84 2.32
C LEU A 141 -7.87 4.47 2.02
N GLY A 142 -7.18 5.29 1.22
CA GLY A 142 -5.76 5.15 0.93
C GLY A 142 -4.98 6.43 1.21
N VAL A 143 -3.73 6.31 1.68
CA VAL A 143 -2.77 7.43 1.72
C VAL A 143 -1.62 7.10 0.79
N VAL A 144 -1.50 7.87 -0.28
CA VAL A 144 -0.52 7.68 -1.36
C VAL A 144 0.59 8.71 -1.23
N ARG A 145 1.85 8.25 -1.29
CA ARG A 145 3.03 9.11 -1.36
C ARG A 145 3.68 8.99 -2.71
N TYR A 146 4.07 10.14 -3.27
CA TYR A 146 4.89 10.21 -4.47
C TYR A 146 5.82 11.44 -4.43
N LYS A 147 6.90 11.37 -5.21
CA LYS A 147 7.77 12.54 -5.43
C LYS A 147 7.06 13.56 -6.31
N GLN A 148 7.17 14.84 -5.99
CA GLN A 148 6.56 15.94 -6.77
C GLN A 148 6.95 15.87 -8.25
N LEU A 149 8.15 15.45 -8.57
CA LEU A 149 8.63 15.22 -9.93
C LEU A 149 7.70 14.29 -10.75
N HIS A 150 7.06 13.33 -10.09
CA HIS A 150 6.19 12.33 -10.72
C HIS A 150 4.70 12.60 -10.51
N GLU A 151 4.32 13.77 -9.97
CA GLU A 151 2.95 14.11 -9.60
C GLU A 151 1.97 13.88 -10.76
N LYS A 152 2.32 14.30 -11.97
CA LYS A 152 1.44 14.14 -13.14
C LYS A 152 1.10 12.67 -13.39
N TYR A 153 2.08 11.76 -13.35
CA TYR A 153 1.85 10.33 -13.56
C TYR A 153 0.91 9.72 -12.51
N PHE A 154 1.06 10.13 -11.26
CA PHE A 154 0.20 9.64 -10.18
C PHE A 154 -1.21 10.19 -10.25
N LEU A 155 -1.39 11.50 -10.55
CA LEU A 155 -2.70 12.11 -10.69
C LEU A 155 -3.47 11.55 -11.90
N ASP A 156 -2.80 11.37 -13.04
CA ASP A 156 -3.38 10.73 -14.23
C ASP A 156 -3.81 9.29 -13.88
N TYR A 157 -2.98 8.51 -13.19
CA TYR A 157 -3.30 7.14 -12.80
C TYR A 157 -4.45 7.05 -11.79
N ILE A 158 -4.54 7.95 -10.82
CA ILE A 158 -5.66 8.06 -9.87
C ILE A 158 -6.96 8.36 -10.65
N SER A 159 -6.90 9.29 -11.60
CA SER A 159 -8.03 9.64 -12.47
C SER A 159 -8.48 8.47 -13.35
N ASP A 160 -7.54 7.73 -13.97
CA ASP A 160 -7.81 6.55 -14.78
C ASP A 160 -8.46 5.40 -13.99
N LYS A 161 -8.22 5.37 -12.67
CA LYS A 161 -8.85 4.44 -11.74
C LYS A 161 -10.18 4.94 -11.17
N GLU A 162 -10.68 6.09 -11.67
CA GLU A 162 -11.93 6.71 -11.22
C GLU A 162 -11.97 6.98 -9.70
N LEU A 163 -10.83 7.38 -9.13
CA LEU A 163 -10.72 7.77 -7.73
C LEU A 163 -10.75 9.28 -7.58
N ASP A 164 -11.23 9.72 -6.42
CA ASP A 164 -11.09 11.09 -5.92
C ASP A 164 -9.84 11.21 -5.05
N VAL A 165 -9.27 12.43 -4.98
CA VAL A 165 -8.03 12.72 -4.27
C VAL A 165 -8.16 14.02 -3.48
N ILE A 166 -7.63 14.00 -2.24
CA ILE A 166 -7.48 15.18 -1.39
C ILE A 166 -5.99 15.39 -1.12
N PRO A 167 -5.39 16.53 -1.49
CA PRO A 167 -4.03 16.88 -1.07
C PRO A 167 -3.94 16.91 0.46
N PHE A 168 -2.88 16.31 1.00
CA PHE A 168 -2.74 16.22 2.46
C PHE A 168 -1.48 16.93 2.97
N TRP A 169 -0.29 16.56 2.47
CA TRP A 169 0.97 17.11 2.95
C TRP A 169 2.04 17.16 1.85
N GLU A 170 2.83 18.24 1.88
CA GLU A 170 4.04 18.39 1.04
C GLU A 170 5.24 18.61 1.96
N PHE A 171 6.32 17.89 1.71
CA PHE A 171 7.53 17.96 2.53
C PHE A 171 8.78 17.56 1.73
N ASP A 172 9.93 18.00 2.21
CA ASP A 172 11.22 17.49 1.72
C ASP A 172 11.56 16.20 2.47
N SER A 173 12.06 15.19 1.74
CA SER A 173 12.51 13.96 2.37
C SER A 173 13.64 14.22 3.36
N MET A 174 13.60 13.51 4.48
CA MET A 174 14.62 13.58 5.54
C MET A 174 15.59 12.42 5.41
N VAL A 175 16.87 12.69 5.60
CA VAL A 175 17.87 11.65 5.75
C VAL A 175 17.71 11.03 7.14
N THR A 176 17.39 9.74 7.15
CA THR A 176 17.23 8.93 8.37
C THR A 176 18.36 7.93 8.46
N ALA A 177 19.06 7.89 9.57
CA ALA A 177 20.10 6.93 9.85
C ALA A 177 20.13 6.55 11.33
N SER A 178 20.86 5.49 11.68
CA SER A 178 21.14 5.14 13.07
C SER A 178 21.87 6.27 13.79
N LYS A 179 21.55 6.51 15.05
CA LYS A 179 22.27 7.48 15.91
C LYS A 179 23.77 7.21 15.94
N ARG A 180 24.20 5.96 15.80
CA ARG A 180 25.62 5.57 15.76
C ARG A 180 26.32 6.06 14.49
N ASN A 181 25.59 6.10 13.37
CA ASN A 181 26.12 6.50 12.06
C ASN A 181 25.98 8.01 11.82
N PHE A 182 25.08 8.67 12.52
CA PHE A 182 24.66 10.05 12.24
C PHE A 182 25.76 11.09 12.48
N SER A 183 26.68 10.85 13.41
CA SER A 183 27.82 11.72 13.66
C SER A 183 28.80 11.80 12.47
N ALA A 184 28.73 10.83 11.54
CA ALA A 184 29.54 10.79 10.33
C ALA A 184 28.92 11.56 9.17
N VAL A 185 27.64 11.98 9.25
CA VAL A 185 26.94 12.69 8.15
C VAL A 185 27.04 14.20 8.39
N GLU A 186 28.17 14.79 7.99
CA GLU A 186 28.41 16.23 8.16
C GLU A 186 27.76 17.05 7.05
N ASP A 187 27.82 16.55 5.80
CA ASP A 187 27.31 17.24 4.62
C ASP A 187 26.73 16.26 3.56
N TYR A 188 26.23 16.84 2.46
CA TYR A 188 25.69 16.06 1.31
C TYR A 188 26.77 15.23 0.61
N GLN A 189 28.03 15.67 0.60
CA GLN A 189 29.10 14.92 -0.05
C GLN A 189 29.36 13.60 0.69
N ARG A 190 29.39 13.63 2.01
CA ARG A 190 29.49 12.42 2.84
C ARG A 190 28.29 11.48 2.64
N LEU A 191 27.07 12.03 2.48
CA LEU A 191 25.89 11.24 2.20
C LEU A 191 26.03 10.45 0.89
N CYS A 192 26.66 11.02 -0.14
CA CYS A 192 26.90 10.34 -1.41
C CYS A 192 27.87 9.14 -1.30
N GLU A 193 28.68 9.07 -0.26
CA GLU A 193 29.59 7.96 0.02
C GLU A 193 28.91 6.81 0.80
N MET A 194 27.81 7.11 1.47
CA MET A 194 27.04 6.14 2.24
C MET A 194 26.18 5.25 1.33
N THR A 195 25.74 4.12 1.85
CA THR A 195 24.89 3.17 1.15
C THR A 195 23.40 3.45 1.43
N PRO A 196 22.59 3.85 0.43
CA PRO A 196 21.16 4.05 0.62
C PRO A 196 20.45 2.71 0.80
N ILE A 197 19.49 2.69 1.73
CA ILE A 197 18.48 1.65 1.83
C ILE A 197 17.25 2.16 1.10
N VAL A 198 16.75 1.40 0.12
CA VAL A 198 15.64 1.80 -0.75
C VAL A 198 14.60 0.69 -0.86
N TYR A 199 13.33 1.04 -1.08
CA TYR A 199 12.31 0.05 -1.37
C TYR A 199 12.44 -0.45 -2.80
N GLY A 200 12.63 -1.78 -2.97
CA GLY A 200 12.88 -2.42 -4.26
C GLY A 200 11.64 -2.57 -5.14
N ASP A 201 10.45 -2.32 -4.62
CA ASP A 201 9.15 -2.42 -5.32
C ASP A 201 8.52 -1.04 -5.61
N GLU A 202 9.28 0.04 -5.45
CA GLU A 202 8.80 1.36 -5.86
C GLU A 202 8.59 1.41 -7.38
N SER A 203 7.44 1.92 -7.77
CA SER A 203 7.03 2.02 -9.18
C SER A 203 6.34 3.35 -9.45
N ILE A 204 6.53 3.86 -10.66
CA ILE A 204 5.87 5.06 -11.16
C ILE A 204 4.89 4.61 -12.23
N PRO A 205 3.61 5.02 -12.18
CA PRO A 205 2.63 4.68 -13.19
C PRO A 205 3.14 5.02 -14.60
N TYR A 206 2.87 4.14 -15.56
CA TYR A 206 3.21 4.27 -16.99
C TYR A 206 4.73 4.24 -17.32
N LEU A 207 5.62 4.23 -16.34
CA LEU A 207 7.05 4.09 -16.57
C LEU A 207 7.49 2.65 -16.35
N SER A 208 8.36 2.15 -17.22
CA SER A 208 8.99 0.86 -17.03
C SER A 208 10.03 0.92 -15.91
N PHE A 209 10.30 -0.21 -15.27
CA PHE A 209 11.34 -0.31 -14.23
C PHE A 209 12.70 0.22 -14.68
N GLY A 210 13.04 0.03 -15.97
CA GLY A 210 14.28 0.54 -16.55
C GLY A 210 14.33 2.06 -16.68
N GLU A 211 13.19 2.71 -16.91
CA GLU A 211 13.05 4.18 -16.97
C GLU A 211 13.16 4.77 -15.59
N VAL A 212 12.42 4.23 -14.62
CA VAL A 212 12.49 4.62 -13.21
C VAL A 212 13.92 4.56 -12.68
N ARG A 213 14.65 3.47 -13.01
CA ARG A 213 16.04 3.28 -12.59
C ARG A 213 17.03 4.24 -13.26
N ARG A 214 16.72 4.71 -14.49
CA ARG A 214 17.54 5.74 -15.16
C ARG A 214 17.31 7.12 -14.58
N GLU A 215 16.08 7.45 -14.18
CA GLU A 215 15.74 8.72 -13.53
C GLU A 215 16.28 8.77 -12.09
N ALA A 216 16.32 7.63 -11.40
CA ALA A 216 16.90 7.48 -10.07
C ALA A 216 18.44 7.50 -10.06
N LYS A 217 19.11 8.10 -11.06
CA LYS A 217 20.57 8.26 -11.06
C LYS A 217 21.04 9.11 -9.87
N SER A 218 21.04 8.48 -8.71
CA SER A 218 21.88 8.89 -7.59
C SER A 218 23.33 8.48 -7.89
N PRO A 219 24.32 9.26 -7.49
CA PRO A 219 25.73 8.85 -7.51
C PRO A 219 26.00 7.54 -6.79
N ALA A 220 25.10 7.13 -5.90
CA ALA A 220 25.11 5.85 -5.19
C ALA A 220 24.54 4.66 -5.99
N ALA A 221 24.32 4.79 -7.31
CA ALA A 221 23.69 3.73 -8.13
C ALA A 221 24.42 2.38 -8.11
N ASP A 222 25.71 2.36 -7.74
CA ASP A 222 26.51 1.14 -7.62
C ASP A 222 26.46 0.50 -6.22
N ARG A 223 25.86 1.19 -5.24
CA ARG A 223 25.71 0.72 -3.86
C ARG A 223 24.30 1.02 -3.39
N ALA A 224 23.46 0.01 -3.18
CA ALA A 224 22.16 0.16 -2.56
C ALA A 224 21.73 -1.15 -1.89
N VAL A 225 21.03 -1.04 -0.79
CA VAL A 225 20.35 -2.16 -0.15
C VAL A 225 18.87 -2.07 -0.50
N PHE A 226 18.36 -3.09 -1.19
CA PHE A 226 16.94 -3.14 -1.56
C PHE A 226 16.16 -3.93 -0.52
N VAL A 227 15.11 -3.30 0.01
CA VAL A 227 14.17 -3.88 0.99
C VAL A 227 12.74 -3.76 0.48
N TYR A 228 11.82 -4.52 1.04
CA TYR A 228 10.44 -4.58 0.56
C TYR A 228 9.40 -4.30 1.65
N ASP A 229 9.84 -4.18 2.88
CA ASP A 229 9.02 -3.83 4.04
C ASP A 229 9.77 -2.90 5.00
N ARG A 230 9.00 -2.20 5.85
CA ARG A 230 9.55 -1.18 6.74
C ARG A 230 10.34 -1.76 7.92
N SER A 231 9.94 -2.92 8.42
CA SER A 231 10.64 -3.55 9.55
C SER A 231 12.06 -3.98 9.15
N THR A 232 12.22 -4.63 8.00
CA THR A 232 13.53 -4.96 7.45
C THR A 232 14.39 -3.71 7.21
N ALA A 233 13.79 -2.61 6.71
CA ALA A 233 14.51 -1.36 6.52
C ALA A 233 15.06 -0.80 7.84
N LEU A 234 14.27 -0.82 8.90
CA LEU A 234 14.67 -0.33 10.23
C LEU A 234 15.78 -1.18 10.84
N GLU A 235 15.70 -2.51 10.73
CA GLU A 235 16.75 -3.42 11.18
C GLU A 235 18.08 -3.16 10.45
N PHE A 236 18.03 -2.94 9.12
CA PHE A 236 19.22 -2.66 8.34
C PHE A 236 19.83 -1.29 8.69
N LEU A 237 19.00 -0.27 8.95
CA LEU A 237 19.48 1.02 9.42
C LEU A 237 20.18 0.93 10.77
N ASP A 238 19.73 0.07 11.67
CA ASP A 238 20.38 -0.12 12.98
C ASP A 238 21.67 -0.94 12.88
N LEU A 239 21.68 -2.01 12.09
CA LEU A 239 22.79 -2.99 12.09
C LEU A 239 23.91 -2.63 11.12
N LEU A 240 23.59 -2.01 9.96
CA LEU A 240 24.61 -1.71 8.93
C LEU A 240 25.24 -0.32 9.19
N ALA A 241 26.56 -0.30 9.27
CA ALA A 241 27.31 0.94 9.28
C ALA A 241 27.21 1.68 7.93
N ASP A 242 27.37 2.99 7.95
CA ASP A 242 27.37 3.85 6.76
C ASP A 242 26.13 3.67 5.83
N THR A 243 24.95 3.46 6.43
CA THR A 243 23.69 3.39 5.71
C THR A 243 22.76 4.52 6.09
N TYR A 244 21.89 4.88 5.13
CA TYR A 244 20.84 5.85 5.34
C TYR A 244 19.60 5.51 4.51
N MET A 245 18.48 6.13 4.84
CA MET A 245 17.24 6.06 4.08
C MET A 245 16.61 7.46 3.96
N LEU A 246 15.98 7.74 2.83
CA LEU A 246 15.14 8.91 2.66
C LEU A 246 13.70 8.58 3.10
N THR A 247 13.21 9.32 4.10
CA THR A 247 11.89 9.07 4.67
C THR A 247 11.10 10.38 4.82
N SER A 248 9.82 10.28 5.13
CA SER A 248 9.08 11.46 5.61
C SER A 248 9.65 11.98 6.92
N PRO A 249 9.43 13.26 7.24
CA PRO A 249 9.64 13.74 8.59
C PRO A 249 8.88 12.89 9.61
N ALA A 250 9.46 12.71 10.79
CA ALA A 250 8.88 11.92 11.87
C ALA A 250 9.11 12.61 13.23
N LEU A 251 8.30 12.27 14.23
CA LEU A 251 8.49 12.74 15.59
C LEU A 251 9.73 12.11 16.22
N SER A 252 10.46 12.88 17.02
CA SER A 252 11.67 12.39 17.72
C SER A 252 11.37 11.13 18.55
N CYS A 253 10.23 11.09 19.23
CA CYS A 253 9.82 9.92 20.02
C CYS A 253 9.61 8.64 19.19
N GLU A 254 9.27 8.76 17.91
CA GLU A 254 9.17 7.63 17.00
C GLU A 254 10.55 7.14 16.55
N LEU A 255 11.44 8.07 16.23
CA LEU A 255 12.82 7.77 15.86
C LEU A 255 13.59 7.12 17.02
N ASP A 256 13.37 7.62 18.23
CA ASP A 256 14.02 7.13 19.45
C ASP A 256 13.73 5.65 19.73
N LYS A 257 12.51 5.17 19.40
CA LYS A 257 12.14 3.75 19.55
C LYS A 257 13.05 2.80 18.77
N TYR A 258 13.61 3.28 17.65
CA TYR A 258 14.46 2.50 16.76
C TYR A 258 15.93 2.95 16.79
N GLY A 259 16.30 3.82 17.73
CA GLY A 259 17.66 4.35 17.80
C GLY A 259 18.07 5.19 16.58
N LEU A 260 17.09 5.81 15.91
CA LEU A 260 17.28 6.58 14.68
C LEU A 260 17.32 8.08 14.94
N MET A 261 17.88 8.81 13.99
CA MET A 261 17.84 10.27 13.89
C MET A 261 17.51 10.70 12.46
N GLN A 262 16.97 11.91 12.34
CA GLN A 262 16.72 12.55 11.05
C GLN A 262 17.44 13.89 10.95
N LYS A 263 17.89 14.21 9.73
CA LYS A 263 18.43 15.52 9.39
C LYS A 263 17.96 15.91 7.98
N LYS A 264 17.66 17.20 7.80
CA LYS A 264 17.33 17.76 6.50
C LYS A 264 18.62 18.08 5.74
N TYR A 265 18.64 17.64 4.46
CA TYR A 265 19.64 18.04 3.48
C TYR A 265 18.92 18.55 2.23
N GLU A 266 19.54 19.48 1.51
CA GLU A 266 19.03 19.92 0.20
C GLU A 266 19.41 18.88 -0.85
N ILE A 267 18.50 17.92 -1.06
CA ILE A 267 18.66 16.86 -2.05
C ILE A 267 17.75 17.18 -3.23
N PRO A 268 18.28 17.32 -4.45
CA PRO A 268 17.47 17.61 -5.62
C PRO A 268 16.39 16.55 -5.86
N ASN A 269 15.18 16.98 -6.22
CA ASN A 269 14.06 16.12 -6.59
C ASN A 269 13.53 15.18 -5.49
N GLU A 270 13.82 15.46 -4.21
CA GLU A 270 13.36 14.67 -3.07
C GLU A 270 12.17 15.31 -2.32
N ARG A 271 11.48 16.27 -2.94
CA ARG A 271 10.21 16.78 -2.43
C ARG A 271 9.08 15.78 -2.69
N CYS A 272 8.36 15.42 -1.64
CA CYS A 272 7.28 14.44 -1.66
C CYS A 272 5.93 15.09 -1.38
N LYS A 273 4.88 14.42 -1.88
CA LYS A 273 3.48 14.74 -1.58
C LYS A 273 2.78 13.50 -1.06
N ASP A 274 2.01 13.68 -0.01
CA ASP A 274 1.04 12.71 0.48
C ASP A 274 -0.36 13.20 0.12
N VAL A 275 -1.16 12.30 -0.43
CA VAL A 275 -2.55 12.55 -0.79
C VAL A 275 -3.45 11.44 -0.26
N ILE A 276 -4.68 11.78 0.09
CA ILE A 276 -5.70 10.83 0.51
C ILE A 276 -6.52 10.47 -0.73
N VAL A 277 -6.66 9.16 -1.02
CA VAL A 277 -7.41 8.64 -2.16
C VAL A 277 -8.58 7.77 -1.72
N PHE A 278 -9.70 7.87 -2.42
CA PHE A 278 -10.92 7.12 -2.15
C PHE A 278 -11.77 6.99 -3.43
N GLN A 279 -12.74 6.09 -3.45
CA GLN A 279 -13.61 5.90 -4.61
C GLN A 279 -14.54 7.10 -4.80
N LYS A 280 -14.90 7.44 -6.04
CA LYS A 280 -15.88 8.48 -6.34
C LYS A 280 -17.19 8.21 -5.60
N GLY A 281 -17.71 9.24 -4.93
CA GLY A 281 -18.93 9.14 -4.14
C GLY A 281 -18.76 8.42 -2.80
N TYR A 282 -17.53 8.12 -2.37
CA TYR A 282 -17.25 7.54 -1.06
C TYR A 282 -17.73 8.47 0.07
N LYS A 283 -18.48 7.92 1.00
CA LYS A 283 -18.94 8.64 2.19
C LYS A 283 -18.02 8.28 3.35
N PHE A 284 -17.28 9.27 3.84
CA PHE A 284 -16.43 9.11 5.01
C PHE A 284 -17.26 8.73 6.23
N SER A 285 -16.92 7.62 6.87
CA SER A 285 -17.42 7.23 8.18
C SER A 285 -16.84 8.13 9.28
N ASP A 286 -17.39 8.05 10.48
CA ASP A 286 -16.82 8.75 11.64
C ASP A 286 -15.41 8.24 11.98
N ALA A 287 -15.14 6.95 11.75
CA ALA A 287 -13.82 6.36 11.90
C ALA A 287 -12.81 6.94 10.89
N ASP A 288 -13.20 7.09 9.62
CA ASP A 288 -12.34 7.72 8.60
C ASP A 288 -12.00 9.17 8.97
N ARG A 289 -13.00 9.95 9.41
CA ARG A 289 -12.82 11.35 9.85
C ARG A 289 -11.86 11.42 11.04
N LYS A 290 -12.11 10.61 12.07
CA LYS A 290 -11.26 10.55 13.26
C LYS A 290 -9.81 10.14 12.90
N PHE A 291 -9.61 9.21 11.97
CA PHE A 291 -8.28 8.86 11.49
C PHE A 291 -7.60 10.05 10.78
N ILE A 292 -8.31 10.75 9.88
CA ILE A 292 -7.78 11.93 9.15
C ILE A 292 -7.44 13.06 10.12
N ASP A 293 -8.24 13.28 11.16
CA ASP A 293 -7.97 14.27 12.21
C ASP A 293 -6.70 13.93 12.96
N LEU A 294 -6.53 12.68 13.42
CA LEU A 294 -5.31 12.21 14.08
C LEU A 294 -4.08 12.29 13.18
N LEU A 295 -4.24 11.98 11.90
CA LEU A 295 -3.17 12.11 10.91
C LEU A 295 -2.75 13.58 10.77
N SER A 296 -3.72 14.51 10.78
CA SER A 296 -3.48 15.95 10.72
C SER A 296 -2.82 16.49 12.00
N GLU A 297 -3.21 15.99 13.15
CA GLU A 297 -2.58 16.34 14.43
C GLU A 297 -1.10 15.96 14.44
N ILE A 298 -0.75 14.72 14.05
CA ILE A 298 0.63 14.25 13.99
C ILE A 298 1.45 15.07 12.99
N LYS A 299 0.88 15.34 11.80
CA LYS A 299 1.52 16.20 10.80
C LYS A 299 1.86 17.58 11.40
N ASN A 300 0.88 18.24 12.06
CA ASN A 300 1.07 19.56 12.65
C ASN A 300 2.14 19.53 13.78
N GLU A 301 2.18 18.47 14.59
CA GLU A 301 3.20 18.29 15.62
C GLU A 301 4.59 18.17 14.99
N ILE A 302 4.73 17.41 13.90
CA ILE A 302 6.00 17.30 13.15
C ILE A 302 6.41 18.66 12.57
N GLU A 303 5.50 19.39 11.92
CA GLU A 303 5.79 20.70 11.35
C GLU A 303 6.25 21.73 12.39
N LEU A 304 5.73 21.65 13.61
CA LEU A 304 6.18 22.50 14.73
C LEU A 304 7.60 22.15 15.19
N THR A 305 8.00 20.88 15.10
CA THR A 305 9.37 20.45 15.49
C THR A 305 10.42 20.74 14.41
N LEU A 306 10.00 21.00 13.17
CA LEU A 306 10.90 21.31 12.06
C LEU A 306 11.19 22.82 11.89
N ARG A 307 10.46 23.67 12.61
CA ARG A 307 10.67 25.13 12.63
C ARG A 307 11.75 25.51 13.62
#